data_e876011e6f7b40b0ff1e94bafa2d6bf0
#
_entry.id   e876011e6f7b40b0ff1e94bafa2d6bf0
#
_cell.length_a   1.000
_cell.length_b   1.000
_cell.length_c   1.000
_cell.angle_alpha   90.00
_cell.angle_beta   90.00
_cell.angle_gamma   90.00
#
_symmetry.space_group_name_H-M   'P 1'
#
loop_
_entity.id
_entity.type
_entity.pdbx_description
1 polymer ?
#
loop_
_entity_poly.entity_id
_entity_poly.type
_entity_poly.pdbx_seq_one_letter_code
_entity_poly.pdbx_strand_id
1 'polypeptide(L)'
;MALTTTLDTTLSRIRLHGTSLTGSTLALFERSTNNLYWTTVRGGTAVPVTSNVADLDDYEFVPNVINYYRVTAGASVFTQTITPSQSGVWLKSITRPWLNRAVSVYGYSDIIRPARNGIFEVVGRSYPVAVTDVRSSRRFTLQVKTATLSDADGLELVLASGDPLYVQTDGQYDIPGGYVAVGEMNRSRYGHVSDRRYFDLPMTVVAAPGPNVVGSTSTWDTLVSQFGSWNAVVAAFGSWAAVADYVASPSTIIVP
;
A
#
# COMPACT_ATOMS: atom_id res chain seq x y z
N MET A 1 27.33 -6.78 -3.49
CA MET A 1 25.99 -7.38 -3.29
C MET A 1 25.13 -6.82 -4.40
N ALA A 2 24.44 -7.68 -5.11
CA ALA A 2 23.67 -7.25 -6.29
C ALA A 2 22.21 -6.88 -5.96
N LEU A 3 21.67 -7.25 -4.81
CA LEU A 3 20.39 -6.78 -4.28
C LEU A 3 20.58 -6.34 -2.83
N THR A 4 20.17 -5.13 -2.51
CA THR A 4 20.12 -4.61 -1.12
C THR A 4 18.68 -4.26 -0.77
N THR A 5 18.35 -4.48 0.50
CA THR A 5 17.03 -4.20 1.07
C THR A 5 17.17 -3.30 2.29
N THR A 6 16.45 -2.20 2.34
CA THR A 6 16.53 -1.23 3.44
C THR A 6 15.12 -0.86 3.89
N LEU A 7 14.86 -0.95 5.20
CA LEU A 7 13.59 -0.50 5.78
C LEU A 7 13.62 1.02 5.95
N ASP A 8 12.68 1.69 5.32
CA ASP A 8 12.34 3.10 5.58
C ASP A 8 11.11 3.15 6.49
N THR A 9 11.35 3.52 7.74
CA THR A 9 10.31 3.57 8.77
C THR A 9 9.40 4.79 8.63
N THR A 10 9.79 5.82 7.89
CA THR A 10 9.01 7.05 7.72
C THR A 10 7.75 6.81 6.90
N LEU A 11 7.87 6.05 5.82
CA LEU A 11 6.76 5.69 4.94
C LEU A 11 6.36 4.23 5.07
N SER A 12 7.01 3.48 5.98
CA SER A 12 6.81 2.04 6.16
C SER A 12 6.91 1.30 4.83
N ARG A 13 8.12 1.33 4.21
CA ARG A 13 8.44 0.64 2.96
C ARG A 13 9.77 -0.07 3.06
N ILE A 14 9.95 -1.08 2.24
CA ILE A 14 11.26 -1.68 2.01
C ILE A 14 11.75 -1.20 0.65
N ARG A 15 12.88 -0.50 0.64
CA ARG A 15 13.57 -0.10 -0.57
C ARG A 15 14.38 -1.28 -1.09
N LEU A 16 14.16 -1.63 -2.33
CA LEU A 16 14.84 -2.67 -3.07
C LEU A 16 15.76 -1.99 -4.08
N HIS A 17 17.08 -2.18 -3.92
CA HIS A 17 18.07 -1.61 -4.81
C HIS A 17 18.89 -2.74 -5.43
N GLY A 18 18.61 -3.02 -6.71
CA GLY A 18 19.31 -4.02 -7.50
C GLY A 18 20.44 -3.41 -8.31
N THR A 19 21.64 -3.97 -8.19
CA THR A 19 22.83 -3.52 -8.94
C THR A 19 23.39 -4.67 -9.76
N SER A 20 24.28 -4.35 -10.70
CA SER A 20 24.92 -5.34 -11.59
C SER A 20 23.91 -6.14 -12.44
N LEU A 21 22.81 -5.52 -12.82
CA LEU A 21 21.76 -6.09 -13.64
C LEU A 21 22.13 -5.98 -15.11
N THR A 22 23.10 -6.77 -15.54
CA THR A 22 23.65 -6.70 -16.91
C THR A 22 22.82 -7.49 -17.90
N GLY A 23 22.76 -7.01 -19.15
CA GLY A 23 22.13 -7.75 -20.25
C GLY A 23 20.59 -7.70 -20.29
N SER A 24 19.96 -6.84 -19.50
CA SER A 24 18.51 -6.63 -19.53
C SER A 24 18.18 -5.15 -19.38
N THR A 25 17.12 -4.72 -20.04
CA THR A 25 16.53 -3.38 -19.91
C THR A 25 15.41 -3.33 -18.89
N LEU A 26 14.93 -4.48 -18.45
CA LEU A 26 13.84 -4.61 -17.48
C LEU A 26 14.19 -5.64 -16.40
N ALA A 27 13.75 -5.39 -15.18
CA ALA A 27 13.89 -6.27 -14.04
C ALA A 27 12.54 -6.65 -13.46
N LEU A 28 12.43 -7.89 -12.99
CA LEU A 28 11.29 -8.41 -12.23
C LEU A 28 11.67 -8.46 -10.75
N PHE A 29 10.87 -7.83 -9.89
CA PHE A 29 11.02 -7.92 -8.44
C PHE A 29 9.91 -8.75 -7.83
N GLU A 30 10.30 -9.71 -7.01
CA GLU A 30 9.38 -10.64 -6.35
C GLU A 30 9.67 -10.70 -4.86
N ARG A 31 8.63 -11.00 -4.09
CA ARG A 31 8.67 -11.21 -2.64
C ARG A 31 8.10 -12.58 -2.28
N SER A 32 8.66 -13.18 -1.21
CA SER A 32 8.17 -14.39 -0.59
C SER A 32 8.32 -14.31 0.92
N THR A 33 7.45 -14.97 1.67
CA THR A 33 7.59 -15.15 3.12
C THR A 33 8.09 -16.53 3.52
N ASN A 34 8.18 -17.46 2.56
CA ASN A 34 8.59 -18.86 2.81
C ASN A 34 9.67 -19.36 1.85
N ASN A 35 10.18 -18.48 0.97
CA ASN A 35 11.17 -18.79 -0.07
C ASN A 35 10.75 -19.90 -1.07
N LEU A 36 9.46 -20.24 -1.11
CA LEU A 36 8.90 -21.25 -2.02
C LEU A 36 7.92 -20.62 -3.01
N TYR A 37 6.97 -19.86 -2.50
CA TYR A 37 5.96 -19.16 -3.31
C TYR A 37 6.32 -17.69 -3.45
N TRP A 38 6.51 -17.27 -4.68
CA TRP A 38 6.92 -15.91 -5.02
C TRP A 38 5.77 -15.13 -5.60
N THR A 39 5.60 -13.90 -5.13
CA THR A 39 4.62 -12.95 -5.65
C THR A 39 5.34 -11.71 -6.14
N THR A 40 4.94 -11.19 -7.27
CA THR A 40 5.51 -9.95 -7.79
C THR A 40 5.20 -8.79 -6.84
N VAL A 41 6.22 -8.05 -6.48
CA VAL A 41 6.07 -6.78 -5.74
C VAL A 41 5.28 -5.81 -6.62
N ARG A 42 4.41 -5.03 -6.02
CA ARG A 42 3.60 -4.06 -6.77
C ARG A 42 4.50 -3.13 -7.57
N GLY A 43 4.20 -3.01 -8.88
CA GLY A 43 5.04 -2.28 -9.84
C GLY A 43 6.32 -3.01 -10.25
N GLY A 44 6.58 -4.19 -9.71
CA GLY A 44 7.82 -4.93 -9.93
C GLY A 44 7.84 -5.82 -11.17
N THR A 45 6.78 -5.85 -11.99
CA THR A 45 6.71 -6.75 -13.16
C THR A 45 7.73 -6.40 -14.26
N ALA A 46 8.00 -5.11 -14.46
CA ALA A 46 8.87 -4.62 -15.53
C ALA A 46 9.53 -3.30 -15.11
N VAL A 47 10.41 -3.37 -14.13
CA VAL A 47 11.14 -2.18 -13.65
C VAL A 47 12.27 -1.84 -14.60
N PRO A 48 12.36 -0.61 -15.10
CA PRO A 48 13.44 -0.21 -15.98
C PRO A 48 14.82 -0.37 -15.33
N VAL A 49 15.76 -0.94 -16.07
CA VAL A 49 17.16 -1.04 -15.65
C VAL A 49 17.95 0.07 -16.34
N THR A 50 18.48 1.00 -15.54
CA THR A 50 19.31 2.12 -16.02
C THR A 50 20.70 1.98 -15.44
N SER A 51 21.73 1.99 -16.29
CA SER A 51 23.14 1.83 -15.84
C SER A 51 23.37 0.58 -14.99
N ASN A 52 22.70 -0.53 -15.32
CA ASN A 52 22.71 -1.80 -14.59
C ASN A 52 22.11 -1.73 -13.17
N VAL A 53 21.27 -0.75 -12.90
CA VAL A 53 20.59 -0.52 -11.60
C VAL A 53 19.09 -0.50 -11.83
N ALA A 54 18.34 -1.06 -10.89
CA ALA A 54 16.88 -0.95 -10.81
C ALA A 54 16.47 -0.79 -9.34
N ASP A 55 15.55 0.14 -9.10
CA ASP A 55 15.01 0.46 -7.78
C ASP A 55 13.51 0.23 -7.72
N LEU A 56 13.03 -0.28 -6.59
CA LEU A 56 11.62 -0.46 -6.32
C LEU A 56 11.33 -0.35 -4.83
N ASP A 57 10.17 0.20 -4.49
CA ASP A 57 9.70 0.26 -3.11
C ASP A 57 8.58 -0.77 -2.87
N ASP A 58 8.72 -1.59 -1.82
CA ASP A 58 7.67 -2.49 -1.37
C ASP A 58 6.97 -1.92 -0.13
N TYR A 59 5.70 -1.57 -0.28
CA TYR A 59 4.83 -1.08 0.79
C TYR A 59 4.00 -2.17 1.45
N GLU A 60 3.97 -3.37 0.87
CA GLU A 60 3.09 -4.48 1.25
C GLU A 60 3.83 -5.63 1.93
N PHE A 61 5.05 -5.39 2.42
CA PHE A 61 5.83 -6.37 3.15
C PHE A 61 5.11 -6.85 4.41
N VAL A 62 5.44 -8.03 4.89
CA VAL A 62 4.89 -8.58 6.14
C VAL A 62 5.77 -8.17 7.31
N PRO A 63 5.25 -7.41 8.30
CA PRO A 63 6.02 -6.98 9.45
C PRO A 63 6.47 -8.16 10.34
N ASN A 64 7.63 -8.00 10.99
CA ASN A 64 8.15 -8.88 12.03
C ASN A 64 8.39 -10.34 11.62
N VAL A 65 8.36 -10.62 10.31
CA VAL A 65 8.73 -11.92 9.74
C VAL A 65 9.80 -11.74 8.66
N ILE A 66 10.50 -12.81 8.33
CA ILE A 66 11.48 -12.81 7.25
C ILE A 66 10.75 -12.61 5.92
N ASN A 67 11.10 -11.55 5.20
CA ASN A 67 10.72 -11.33 3.82
C ASN A 67 11.92 -11.64 2.92
N TYR A 68 11.72 -12.53 1.98
CA TYR A 68 12.68 -12.87 0.94
C TYR A 68 12.37 -12.05 -0.29
N TYR A 69 13.37 -11.42 -0.87
CA TYR A 69 13.26 -10.65 -2.11
C TYR A 69 14.13 -11.26 -3.18
N ARG A 70 13.66 -11.23 -4.39
CA ARG A 70 14.37 -11.68 -5.57
C ARG A 70 14.24 -10.64 -6.67
N VAL A 71 15.35 -10.30 -7.31
CA VAL A 71 15.37 -9.53 -8.56
C VAL A 71 15.89 -10.42 -9.67
N THR A 72 15.16 -10.43 -10.79
CA THR A 72 15.52 -11.17 -11.99
C THR A 72 15.64 -10.18 -13.16
N ALA A 73 16.82 -10.15 -13.81
CA ALA A 73 17.07 -9.32 -14.97
C ALA A 73 17.87 -10.14 -16.01
N GLY A 74 17.22 -10.55 -17.09
CA GLY A 74 17.79 -11.47 -18.05
C GLY A 74 18.17 -12.82 -17.40
N ALA A 75 19.45 -13.19 -17.49
CA ALA A 75 19.98 -14.39 -16.84
C ALA A 75 20.43 -14.17 -15.39
N SER A 76 20.45 -12.91 -14.93
CA SER A 76 20.91 -12.56 -13.57
C SER A 76 19.76 -12.69 -12.58
N VAL A 77 20.00 -13.44 -11.50
CA VAL A 77 19.03 -13.61 -10.39
C VAL A 77 19.77 -13.34 -9.08
N PHE A 78 19.27 -12.36 -8.31
CA PHE A 78 19.83 -12.04 -7.00
C PHE A 78 18.74 -12.07 -5.94
N THR A 79 19.09 -12.60 -4.76
CA THR A 79 18.18 -12.72 -3.64
C THR A 79 18.72 -12.01 -2.42
N GLN A 80 17.83 -11.49 -1.59
CA GLN A 80 18.15 -10.86 -0.31
C GLN A 80 17.00 -11.07 0.68
N THR A 81 17.32 -11.00 1.96
CA THR A 81 16.32 -11.16 3.03
C THR A 81 16.36 -9.97 3.99
N ILE A 82 15.20 -9.65 4.54
CA ILE A 82 15.09 -8.67 5.62
C ILE A 82 13.96 -9.08 6.55
N THR A 83 14.14 -8.83 7.86
CA THR A 83 13.08 -8.93 8.87
C THR A 83 12.74 -7.51 9.31
N PRO A 84 11.72 -6.88 8.70
CA PRO A 84 11.38 -5.50 9.01
C PRO A 84 10.70 -5.43 10.38
N SER A 85 11.34 -4.73 11.33
CA SER A 85 10.73 -4.46 12.63
C SER A 85 9.74 -3.30 12.50
N GLN A 86 8.46 -3.60 12.69
CA GLN A 86 7.39 -2.59 12.65
C GLN A 86 6.34 -2.94 13.69
N SER A 87 5.83 -1.92 14.36
CA SER A 87 4.78 -2.04 15.36
C SER A 87 3.56 -1.19 14.99
N GLY A 88 2.42 -1.58 15.53
CA GLY A 88 1.16 -0.84 15.39
C GLY A 88 0.48 -1.04 14.04
N VAL A 89 -0.43 -0.13 13.75
CA VAL A 89 -1.27 -0.15 12.56
C VAL A 89 -0.89 1.00 11.64
N TRP A 90 -0.74 0.68 10.36
CA TRP A 90 -0.47 1.65 9.30
C TRP A 90 -1.61 1.67 8.30
N LEU A 91 -2.03 2.86 7.93
CA LEU A 91 -2.91 3.09 6.78
C LEU A 91 -2.05 3.54 5.61
N LYS A 92 -2.08 2.78 4.54
CA LYS A 92 -1.26 3.01 3.35
C LYS A 92 -2.13 3.26 2.14
N SER A 93 -1.90 4.40 1.49
CA SER A 93 -2.50 4.69 0.20
C SER A 93 -1.67 4.00 -0.89
N ILE A 94 -2.34 3.28 -1.78
CA ILE A 94 -1.71 2.57 -2.88
C ILE A 94 -1.28 3.55 -3.98
N THR A 95 -2.11 4.57 -4.21
CA THR A 95 -1.88 5.58 -5.25
C THR A 95 -1.03 6.74 -4.78
N ARG A 96 -0.97 7.00 -3.44
CA ARG A 96 -0.26 8.11 -2.82
C ARG A 96 0.59 7.65 -1.63
N PRO A 97 1.64 6.84 -1.85
CA PRO A 97 2.42 6.22 -0.77
C PRO A 97 3.10 7.24 0.17
N TRP A 98 3.31 8.48 -0.27
CA TRP A 98 3.84 9.55 0.58
C TRP A 98 2.87 10.00 1.68
N LEU A 99 1.60 9.61 1.58
CA LEU A 99 0.59 9.86 2.62
C LEU A 99 0.52 8.72 3.66
N ASN A 100 1.30 7.64 3.48
CA ASN A 100 1.34 6.52 4.41
C ASN A 100 1.63 7.01 5.84
N ARG A 101 0.86 6.49 6.80
CA ARG A 101 1.02 6.88 8.20
C ARG A 101 0.67 5.80 9.18
N ALA A 102 1.38 5.82 10.30
CA ALA A 102 0.97 5.08 11.47
C ALA A 102 -0.27 5.72 12.10
N VAL A 103 -1.18 4.90 12.56
CA VAL A 103 -2.40 5.34 13.25
C VAL A 103 -2.51 4.75 14.64
N SER A 104 -3.00 5.55 15.59
CA SER A 104 -3.26 5.06 16.93
C SER A 104 -4.68 4.50 17.00
N VAL A 105 -4.78 3.17 16.94
CA VAL A 105 -6.05 2.45 17.08
C VAL A 105 -6.40 2.34 18.57
N TYR A 106 -7.62 2.69 18.93
CA TYR A 106 -8.11 2.52 20.30
C TYR A 106 -9.20 1.44 20.41
N GLY A 107 -9.71 0.95 19.28
CA GLY A 107 -10.65 -0.14 19.20
C GLY A 107 -11.05 -0.49 17.77
N TYR A 108 -11.78 -1.57 17.63
CA TYR A 108 -12.47 -1.93 16.40
C TYR A 108 -13.75 -2.70 16.73
N SER A 109 -14.74 -2.62 15.84
CA SER A 109 -16.02 -3.32 16.02
C SER A 109 -15.90 -4.80 15.70
N ASP A 110 -16.92 -5.56 16.04
CA ASP A 110 -17.04 -6.96 15.62
C ASP A 110 -16.88 -7.09 14.10
N ILE A 111 -16.26 -8.19 13.70
CA ILE A 111 -16.05 -8.52 12.29
C ILE A 111 -17.30 -9.22 11.76
N ILE A 112 -18.00 -8.58 10.85
CA ILE A 112 -19.23 -9.09 10.25
C ILE A 112 -18.90 -9.66 8.85
N ARG A 113 -19.46 -10.83 8.55
CA ARG A 113 -19.53 -11.39 7.19
C ARG A 113 -21.00 -11.55 6.79
N PRO A 114 -21.57 -10.58 6.05
CA PRO A 114 -22.96 -10.64 5.65
C PRO A 114 -23.26 -11.91 4.84
N ALA A 115 -24.39 -12.55 5.16
CA ALA A 115 -24.87 -13.67 4.37
C ALA A 115 -25.50 -13.15 3.06
N ARG A 116 -25.34 -13.93 2.00
CA ARG A 116 -25.95 -13.71 0.68
C ARG A 116 -26.91 -14.86 0.39
N ASN A 117 -27.86 -15.06 1.29
CA ASN A 117 -28.85 -16.15 1.20
C ASN A 117 -30.26 -15.58 1.20
N GLY A 118 -31.16 -16.22 0.47
CA GLY A 118 -32.61 -16.00 0.51
C GLY A 118 -33.25 -17.15 1.24
N ILE A 119 -34.16 -16.85 2.18
CA ILE A 119 -35.01 -17.83 2.85
C ILE A 119 -36.44 -17.57 2.39
N PHE A 120 -37.07 -18.59 1.80
CA PHE A 120 -38.40 -18.49 1.22
C PHE A 120 -39.36 -19.41 1.97
N GLU A 121 -40.35 -18.82 2.59
CA GLU A 121 -41.47 -19.53 3.20
C GLU A 121 -42.37 -20.09 2.10
N VAL A 122 -42.62 -21.39 2.13
CA VAL A 122 -43.48 -22.08 1.13
C VAL A 122 -44.74 -22.56 1.82
N VAL A 123 -45.90 -22.15 1.30
CA VAL A 123 -47.22 -22.57 1.83
C VAL A 123 -47.32 -24.10 1.81
N GLY A 124 -47.75 -24.68 2.93
CA GLY A 124 -47.90 -26.13 3.09
C GLY A 124 -46.59 -26.87 3.49
N ARG A 125 -45.51 -26.16 3.77
CA ARG A 125 -44.27 -26.74 4.31
C ARG A 125 -43.92 -26.14 5.64
N SER A 126 -43.51 -26.98 6.59
CA SER A 126 -43.04 -26.55 7.93
C SER A 126 -41.63 -25.94 7.88
N TYR A 127 -40.87 -26.24 6.85
CA TYR A 127 -39.48 -25.75 6.69
C TYR A 127 -39.35 -24.89 5.44
N PRO A 128 -38.75 -23.70 5.54
CA PRO A 128 -38.49 -22.84 4.40
C PRO A 128 -37.47 -23.42 3.44
N VAL A 129 -37.46 -22.96 2.21
CA VAL A 129 -36.42 -23.25 1.22
C VAL A 129 -35.34 -22.17 1.33
N ALA A 130 -34.10 -22.59 1.52
CA ALA A 130 -32.95 -21.69 1.54
C ALA A 130 -32.19 -21.76 0.20
N VAL A 131 -31.97 -20.61 -0.39
CA VAL A 131 -31.03 -20.42 -1.52
C VAL A 131 -29.79 -19.77 -0.93
N THR A 132 -28.64 -20.44 -1.01
CA THR A 132 -27.39 -20.00 -0.38
C THR A 132 -26.38 -19.58 -1.45
N ASP A 133 -25.58 -18.59 -1.13
CA ASP A 133 -24.44 -18.10 -1.92
C ASP A 133 -23.21 -17.94 -1.00
N VAL A 134 -22.06 -17.64 -1.60
CA VAL A 134 -20.82 -17.33 -0.86
C VAL A 134 -21.04 -16.10 0.02
N ARG A 135 -20.58 -16.16 1.26
CA ARG A 135 -20.67 -15.02 2.19
C ARG A 135 -19.89 -13.83 1.65
N SER A 136 -20.41 -12.63 1.89
CA SER A 136 -19.72 -11.37 1.56
C SER A 136 -18.39 -11.23 2.31
N SER A 137 -17.55 -10.31 1.85
CA SER A 137 -16.28 -10.00 2.51
C SER A 137 -16.50 -9.47 3.94
N ARG A 138 -15.42 -9.46 4.72
CA ARG A 138 -15.44 -8.96 6.09
C ARG A 138 -15.71 -7.46 6.10
N ARG A 139 -16.51 -7.03 7.08
CA ARG A 139 -16.77 -5.62 7.40
C ARG A 139 -16.52 -5.41 8.88
N PHE A 140 -15.91 -4.29 9.20
CA PHE A 140 -15.66 -3.86 10.58
C PHE A 140 -15.46 -2.34 10.58
N THR A 141 -15.53 -1.72 11.75
CA THR A 141 -15.20 -0.30 11.92
C THR A 141 -13.91 -0.19 12.70
N LEU A 142 -12.89 0.40 12.10
CA LEU A 142 -11.64 0.70 12.79
C LEU A 142 -11.76 2.05 13.49
N GLN A 143 -11.45 2.09 14.78
CA GLN A 143 -11.55 3.27 15.60
C GLN A 143 -10.16 3.86 15.85
N VAL A 144 -9.90 5.02 15.29
CA VAL A 144 -8.61 5.69 15.31
C VAL A 144 -8.69 6.98 16.12
N LYS A 145 -7.67 7.25 16.92
CA LYS A 145 -7.51 8.54 17.62
C LYS A 145 -6.29 9.28 17.11
N THR A 146 -6.41 10.61 17.02
CA THR A 146 -5.30 11.51 16.70
C THR A 146 -4.99 12.40 17.89
N ALA A 147 -3.74 12.75 18.09
CA ALA A 147 -3.29 13.59 19.20
C ALA A 147 -3.42 15.08 18.89
N THR A 148 -3.17 15.45 17.64
CA THR A 148 -3.17 16.85 17.17
C THR A 148 -4.15 17.07 16.01
N LEU A 149 -4.48 18.32 15.73
CA LEU A 149 -5.27 18.69 14.55
C LEU A 149 -4.52 18.38 13.26
N SER A 150 -3.21 18.60 13.21
CA SER A 150 -2.37 18.27 12.05
C SER A 150 -2.42 16.76 11.73
N ASP A 151 -2.38 15.89 12.76
CA ASP A 151 -2.53 14.45 12.56
C ASP A 151 -3.92 14.11 12.00
N ALA A 152 -4.96 14.80 12.50
CA ALA A 152 -6.32 14.58 12.04
C ALA A 152 -6.50 15.01 10.58
N ASP A 153 -6.01 16.18 10.21
CA ASP A 153 -6.09 16.71 8.85
C ASP A 153 -5.27 15.84 7.87
N GLY A 154 -4.09 15.38 8.32
CA GLY A 154 -3.30 14.45 7.54
C GLY A 154 -3.97 13.07 7.38
N LEU A 155 -4.75 12.59 8.35
CA LEU A 155 -5.53 11.36 8.18
C LEU A 155 -6.67 11.57 7.19
N GLU A 156 -7.37 12.70 7.24
CA GLU A 156 -8.39 13.06 6.26
C GLU A 156 -7.82 13.11 4.84
N LEU A 157 -6.60 13.63 4.67
CA LEU A 157 -5.95 13.68 3.35
C LEU A 157 -5.70 12.27 2.77
N VAL A 158 -5.34 11.29 3.61
CA VAL A 158 -5.23 9.87 3.18
C VAL A 158 -6.58 9.34 2.70
N LEU A 159 -7.66 9.68 3.43
CA LEU A 159 -9.01 9.17 3.16
C LEU A 159 -9.71 9.90 2.02
N ALA A 160 -9.30 11.13 1.72
CA ALA A 160 -9.97 11.99 0.74
C ALA A 160 -9.95 11.46 -0.71
N SER A 161 -9.02 10.56 -1.05
CA SER A 161 -8.97 9.98 -2.40
C SER A 161 -10.14 9.03 -2.68
N GLY A 162 -10.70 8.41 -1.64
CA GLY A 162 -11.69 7.34 -1.80
C GLY A 162 -11.13 6.02 -2.36
N ASP A 163 -9.82 5.97 -2.65
CA ASP A 163 -9.16 4.78 -3.16
C ASP A 163 -9.08 3.68 -2.07
N PRO A 164 -9.00 2.40 -2.48
CA PRO A 164 -8.71 1.34 -1.52
C PRO A 164 -7.39 1.59 -0.80
N LEU A 165 -7.42 1.40 0.52
CA LEU A 165 -6.24 1.50 1.38
C LEU A 165 -5.70 0.11 1.71
N TYR A 166 -4.41 0.03 2.00
CA TYR A 166 -3.79 -1.15 2.58
C TYR A 166 -3.58 -0.93 4.08
N VAL A 167 -4.26 -1.74 4.89
CA VAL A 167 -4.08 -1.78 6.35
C VAL A 167 -2.99 -2.77 6.67
N GLN A 168 -1.87 -2.28 7.15
CA GLN A 168 -0.77 -3.13 7.62
C GLN A 168 -0.75 -3.16 9.14
N THR A 169 -0.75 -4.35 9.70
CA THR A 169 -0.72 -4.58 11.15
C THR A 169 0.48 -5.44 11.52
N ASP A 170 0.92 -5.33 12.75
CA ASP A 170 1.96 -6.20 13.33
C ASP A 170 1.43 -7.56 13.81
N GLY A 171 0.15 -7.84 13.56
CA GLY A 171 -0.53 -9.05 13.99
C GLY A 171 -1.01 -9.03 15.45
N GLN A 172 -0.80 -7.94 16.18
CA GLN A 172 -1.33 -7.80 17.54
C GLN A 172 -2.84 -7.48 17.53
N TYR A 173 -3.53 -7.93 18.56
CA TYR A 173 -4.94 -7.63 18.82
C TYR A 173 -5.93 -8.08 17.73
N ASP A 174 -5.53 -9.02 16.85
CA ASP A 174 -6.38 -9.56 15.76
C ASP A 174 -7.02 -8.48 14.87
N ILE A 175 -6.34 -7.32 14.73
CA ILE A 175 -6.83 -6.25 13.87
C ILE A 175 -6.72 -6.72 12.41
N PRO A 176 -7.82 -6.71 11.65
CA PRO A 176 -7.79 -7.19 10.27
C PRO A 176 -6.88 -6.35 9.40
N GLY A 177 -5.87 -6.98 8.79
CA GLY A 177 -5.02 -6.37 7.78
C GLY A 177 -5.48 -6.68 6.36
N GLY A 178 -4.86 -6.00 5.38
CA GLY A 178 -5.12 -6.20 3.96
C GLY A 178 -5.77 -5.00 3.29
N TYR A 179 -6.29 -5.21 2.07
CA TYR A 179 -6.93 -4.13 1.31
C TYR A 179 -8.35 -3.89 1.78
N VAL A 180 -8.67 -2.62 2.00
CA VAL A 180 -9.97 -2.18 2.50
C VAL A 180 -10.49 -0.99 1.68
N ALA A 181 -11.79 -0.97 1.45
CA ALA A 181 -12.50 0.23 1.06
C ALA A 181 -13.10 0.86 2.33
N VAL A 182 -12.88 2.15 2.51
CA VAL A 182 -13.42 2.92 3.63
C VAL A 182 -14.76 3.51 3.21
N GLY A 183 -15.78 3.29 4.02
CA GLY A 183 -17.12 3.87 3.84
C GLY A 183 -17.23 5.28 4.40
N GLU A 184 -18.45 5.70 4.69
CA GLU A 184 -18.71 6.99 5.31
C GLU A 184 -18.03 7.06 6.69
N MET A 185 -17.07 7.96 6.83
CA MET A 185 -16.31 8.15 8.06
C MET A 185 -16.94 9.21 8.96
N ASN A 186 -16.81 9.03 10.25
CA ASN A 186 -17.19 10.02 11.24
C ASN A 186 -15.95 10.57 11.96
N ARG A 187 -15.84 11.91 12.03
CA ARG A 187 -14.82 12.62 12.81
C ARG A 187 -15.46 13.28 14.00
N SER A 188 -15.18 12.83 15.20
CA SER A 188 -15.72 13.38 16.45
C SER A 188 -14.67 14.10 17.30
N ARG A 189 -15.10 14.98 18.17
CA ARG A 189 -14.26 15.72 19.10
C ARG A 189 -14.20 15.01 20.43
N TYR A 190 -13.03 14.95 21.06
CA TYR A 190 -12.89 14.46 22.44
C TYR A 190 -13.55 15.43 23.47
N GLY A 191 -13.54 16.72 23.20
CA GLY A 191 -14.10 17.77 24.05
C GLY A 191 -13.97 19.14 23.43
N HIS A 192 -14.59 20.17 24.05
CA HIS A 192 -14.66 21.51 23.48
C HIS A 192 -13.29 22.20 23.30
N VAL A 193 -12.31 21.86 24.13
CA VAL A 193 -10.99 22.53 24.21
C VAL A 193 -9.86 21.53 23.92
N SER A 194 -10.13 20.45 23.19
CA SER A 194 -9.13 19.42 22.89
C SER A 194 -8.81 19.38 21.40
N ASP A 195 -7.53 19.25 21.07
CA ASP A 195 -7.06 19.02 19.69
C ASP A 195 -7.22 17.57 19.25
N ARG A 196 -7.52 16.67 20.21
CA ARG A 196 -7.73 15.25 19.93
C ARG A 196 -8.99 15.04 19.10
N ARG A 197 -8.89 14.14 18.11
CA ARG A 197 -10.02 13.70 17.30
C ARG A 197 -10.12 12.19 17.32
N TYR A 198 -11.35 11.71 17.20
CA TYR A 198 -11.67 10.31 17.00
C TYR A 198 -12.27 10.13 15.62
N PHE A 199 -11.87 9.05 14.97
CA PHE A 199 -12.37 8.66 13.67
C PHE A 199 -12.94 7.26 13.76
N ASP A 200 -14.17 7.10 13.31
CA ASP A 200 -14.77 5.81 13.06
C ASP A 200 -14.69 5.56 11.55
N LEU A 201 -13.93 4.54 11.16
CA LEU A 201 -13.65 4.19 9.79
C LEU A 201 -14.32 2.85 9.45
N PRO A 202 -15.55 2.86 8.90
CA PRO A 202 -16.19 1.64 8.43
C PRO A 202 -15.39 1.07 7.25
N MET A 203 -14.86 -0.13 7.43
CA MET A 203 -13.99 -0.79 6.45
C MET A 203 -14.65 -2.04 5.90
N THR A 204 -14.56 -2.21 4.59
CA THR A 204 -14.92 -3.44 3.89
C THR A 204 -13.66 -4.00 3.24
N VAL A 205 -13.32 -5.25 3.58
CA VAL A 205 -12.18 -5.92 2.96
C VAL A 205 -12.47 -6.14 1.48
N VAL A 206 -11.56 -5.75 0.63
CA VAL A 206 -11.68 -5.85 -0.84
C VAL A 206 -10.54 -6.68 -1.43
N ALA A 207 -10.69 -7.07 -2.67
CA ALA A 207 -9.61 -7.72 -3.40
C ALA A 207 -8.44 -6.72 -3.59
N ALA A 208 -7.23 -7.25 -3.70
CA ALA A 208 -6.06 -6.45 -4.04
C ALA A 208 -6.31 -5.71 -5.36
N PRO A 209 -6.10 -4.40 -5.44
CA PRO A 209 -6.09 -3.69 -6.71
C PRO A 209 -5.07 -4.30 -7.66
N GLY A 210 -5.29 -4.14 -8.97
CA GLY A 210 -4.39 -4.69 -9.97
C GLY A 210 -2.92 -4.31 -9.72
N PRO A 211 -1.96 -5.14 -10.12
CA PRO A 211 -0.53 -4.94 -9.84
C PRO A 211 0.04 -3.67 -10.51
N ASN A 212 -0.65 -3.13 -11.50
CA ASN A 212 -0.26 -1.92 -12.22
C ASN A 212 -0.80 -0.63 -11.58
N VAL A 213 -1.64 -0.73 -10.53
CA VAL A 213 -2.04 0.42 -9.72
C VAL A 213 -0.90 0.70 -8.75
N VAL A 214 -0.03 1.61 -9.14
CA VAL A 214 1.17 1.97 -8.37
C VAL A 214 1.14 3.46 -8.12
N GLY A 215 1.35 3.85 -6.86
CA GLY A 215 1.65 5.23 -6.52
C GLY A 215 3.14 5.50 -6.65
N SER A 216 3.49 6.72 -6.97
CA SER A 216 4.89 7.14 -7.05
C SER A 216 5.32 7.82 -5.77
N THR A 217 6.55 7.56 -5.38
CA THR A 217 7.27 8.33 -4.36
C THR A 217 8.38 9.17 -4.97
N SER A 218 8.38 9.34 -6.29
CA SER A 218 9.35 10.21 -6.94
C SER A 218 9.16 11.65 -6.48
N THR A 219 10.21 12.21 -5.91
CA THR A 219 10.29 13.61 -5.51
C THR A 219 10.95 14.42 -6.61
N TRP A 220 10.86 15.75 -6.53
CA TRP A 220 11.60 16.65 -7.39
C TRP A 220 13.11 16.38 -7.34
N ASP A 221 13.65 16.00 -6.16
CA ASP A 221 15.06 15.63 -6.02
C ASP A 221 15.41 14.37 -6.78
N THR A 222 14.50 13.38 -6.82
CA THR A 222 14.71 12.16 -7.65
C THR A 222 14.77 12.51 -9.12
N LEU A 223 13.90 13.43 -9.59
CA LEU A 223 13.92 13.90 -10.96
C LEU A 223 15.23 14.61 -11.29
N VAL A 224 15.69 15.52 -10.43
CA VAL A 224 16.97 16.22 -10.61
C VAL A 224 18.14 15.23 -10.58
N SER A 225 18.10 14.22 -9.71
CA SER A 225 19.14 13.18 -9.69
C SER A 225 19.22 12.39 -10.98
N GLN A 226 18.05 12.11 -11.58
CA GLN A 226 17.97 11.35 -12.84
C GLN A 226 18.50 12.15 -14.03
N PHE A 227 18.19 13.43 -14.11
CA PHE A 227 18.58 14.30 -15.24
C PHE A 227 19.81 15.17 -14.95
N GLY A 228 20.32 15.16 -13.73
CA GLY A 228 21.51 15.88 -13.29
C GLY A 228 21.32 17.37 -12.98
N SER A 229 20.31 18.02 -13.53
CA SER A 229 19.98 19.43 -13.23
C SER A 229 18.58 19.80 -13.69
N TRP A 230 18.01 20.87 -13.15
CA TRP A 230 16.73 21.42 -13.58
C TRP A 230 16.73 21.89 -15.05
N ASN A 231 17.84 22.42 -15.52
CA ASN A 231 17.97 22.82 -16.94
C ASN A 231 17.91 21.60 -17.86
N ALA A 232 18.48 20.47 -17.45
CA ALA A 232 18.41 19.23 -18.21
C ALA A 232 16.98 18.64 -18.19
N VAL A 233 16.26 18.75 -17.09
CA VAL A 233 14.84 18.37 -16.99
C VAL A 233 14.01 19.19 -17.99
N VAL A 234 14.13 20.52 -17.96
CA VAL A 234 13.37 21.39 -18.88
C VAL A 234 13.78 21.15 -20.34
N ALA A 235 15.04 20.89 -20.61
CA ALA A 235 15.50 20.55 -21.96
C ALA A 235 14.92 19.22 -22.46
N ALA A 236 14.78 18.22 -21.58
CA ALA A 236 14.21 16.92 -21.92
C ALA A 236 12.69 16.98 -22.19
N PHE A 237 11.95 17.81 -21.46
CA PHE A 237 10.49 17.88 -21.51
C PHE A 237 9.95 19.09 -22.27
N GLY A 238 10.78 20.10 -22.50
CA GLY A 238 10.43 21.33 -23.23
C GLY A 238 9.53 22.29 -22.47
N SER A 239 8.78 21.86 -21.46
CA SER A 239 7.95 22.70 -20.62
C SER A 239 7.66 22.07 -19.25
N TRP A 240 7.35 22.87 -18.24
CA TRP A 240 6.93 22.39 -16.94
C TRP A 240 5.58 21.64 -16.97
N ALA A 241 4.69 21.99 -17.89
CA ALA A 241 3.45 21.25 -18.09
C ALA A 241 3.74 19.81 -18.57
N ALA A 242 4.67 19.64 -19.49
CA ALA A 242 5.09 18.31 -19.96
C ALA A 242 5.80 17.51 -18.84
N VAL A 243 6.53 18.19 -17.95
CA VAL A 243 7.10 17.53 -16.75
C VAL A 243 6.01 17.05 -15.81
N ALA A 244 4.97 17.88 -15.57
CA ALA A 244 3.84 17.52 -14.72
C ALA A 244 3.01 16.37 -15.31
N ASP A 245 2.87 16.33 -16.63
CA ASP A 245 2.17 15.25 -17.36
C ASP A 245 3.04 14.01 -17.61
N TYR A 246 4.29 14.06 -17.18
CA TYR A 246 5.22 12.97 -17.38
C TYR A 246 4.80 11.72 -16.58
N VAL A 247 4.14 10.81 -17.27
CA VAL A 247 3.77 9.50 -16.78
C VAL A 247 4.67 8.47 -17.47
N ALA A 248 5.88 8.30 -16.95
CA ALA A 248 6.74 7.18 -17.35
C ALA A 248 6.35 5.93 -16.52
N SER A 249 7.27 5.08 -16.17
CA SER A 249 6.98 3.98 -15.26
C SER A 249 6.49 4.51 -13.88
N PRO A 250 5.78 3.72 -13.07
CA PRO A 250 5.30 4.14 -11.75
C PRO A 250 6.37 4.70 -10.82
N SER A 251 7.63 4.27 -11.02
CA SER A 251 8.80 4.80 -10.31
C SER A 251 9.20 6.23 -10.72
N THR A 252 8.62 6.77 -11.79
CA THR A 252 8.95 8.08 -12.35
C THR A 252 7.79 9.09 -12.31
N ILE A 253 6.67 8.76 -11.70
CA ILE A 253 5.58 9.71 -11.50
C ILE A 253 6.02 10.78 -10.48
N ILE A 254 5.97 12.03 -10.87
CA ILE A 254 6.33 13.17 -10.03
C ILE A 254 5.19 13.44 -9.06
N VAL A 255 5.53 13.51 -7.78
CA VAL A 255 4.61 13.97 -6.74
C VAL A 255 4.77 15.48 -6.58
N PRO A 256 3.70 16.27 -6.72
CA PRO A 256 3.74 17.70 -6.51
C PRO A 256 4.08 18.10 -5.07
#